data_650e04915bc5f4db838f675195a7fa4f
#
_entry.id   650e04915bc5f4db838f675195a7fa4f
#
_cell.length_a   1.000
_cell.length_b   1.000
_cell.length_c   1.000
_cell.angle_alpha   90.00
_cell.angle_beta   90.00
_cell.angle_gamma   90.00
#
_symmetry.space_group_name_H-M   'P 1'
#
loop_
_entity.id
_entity.type
_entity.pdbx_description
1 polymer ?
#
loop_
_entity_poly.entity_id
_entity_poly.type
_entity_poly.pdbx_seq_one_letter_code
_entity_poly.pdbx_strand_id
1 'polypeptide(L)'
;MKVKIISYSLSKGGAAKAARNFLHLATKNKKYKSEMISVSGTLKDGVLFKASRLSVYWHYSKMLVSRLLTYFILNDKNIKCSLNIFDSNYVLKHMKEGETQKSVIHINWVNNDTISLFSLAKLFENKSERIILTLHDEWFYCASEHYAKYNSLCYITGYDDSDFINSYIFNLKKKINFDNVVITVPSYWLYERAKKSLLLRNSEIYILPNYIDTNIFTELKEVRSKRHRILGVPEDAFIIGFGAVSGGVNPLKGFDLLLSALDKVLSKINDKNRIVLLTFGANDIDKRVTSLGCNIINMGVISNSYNMAEIYNYLDVMIVPSRVESFGQVAAESLACKTPVIAFDYSGIKDIVTHQRSGLLAEPFSVDSLALNISSFMNMTEKERYVYGENGRDDVVRKFGETVVSEIYFKLIDYVRGVEDEE
;
A
#
# COMPACT_ATOMS: atom_id res chain seq x y z
N MET A 1 -14.02 -25.38 -1.33
CA MET A 1 -13.31 -24.98 -0.13
C MET A 1 -13.56 -23.50 0.16
N LYS A 2 -13.47 -23.06 1.43
CA LYS A 2 -13.73 -21.66 1.81
C LYS A 2 -12.42 -20.90 2.10
N VAL A 3 -12.30 -19.68 1.55
CA VAL A 3 -11.21 -18.73 1.86
C VAL A 3 -11.84 -17.51 2.50
N LYS A 4 -11.48 -17.21 3.74
CA LYS A 4 -11.96 -16.04 4.49
C LYS A 4 -10.87 -14.98 4.50
N ILE A 5 -11.11 -13.86 3.83
CA ILE A 5 -10.16 -12.74 3.77
C ILE A 5 -10.57 -11.69 4.81
N ILE A 6 -9.65 -11.33 5.69
CA ILE A 6 -9.90 -10.40 6.80
C ILE A 6 -9.12 -9.12 6.60
N SER A 7 -9.81 -7.98 6.68
CA SER A 7 -9.19 -6.66 6.64
C SER A 7 -10.06 -5.65 7.40
N TYR A 8 -9.45 -4.64 8.04
CA TYR A 8 -10.19 -3.57 8.71
C TYR A 8 -11.18 -2.86 7.79
N SER A 9 -10.78 -2.56 6.57
CA SER A 9 -11.58 -1.76 5.63
C SER A 9 -11.74 -2.45 4.28
N LEU A 10 -12.88 -2.21 3.63
CA LEU A 10 -13.14 -2.65 2.25
C LEU A 10 -12.59 -1.69 1.20
N SER A 11 -12.39 -0.42 1.53
CA SER A 11 -12.14 0.61 0.51
C SER A 11 -11.01 1.57 0.82
N LYS A 12 -10.59 1.69 2.09
CA LYS A 12 -9.64 2.72 2.51
C LYS A 12 -8.20 2.20 2.57
N GLY A 13 -7.34 2.72 1.69
CA GLY A 13 -5.90 2.49 1.69
C GLY A 13 -5.44 1.30 0.87
N GLY A 14 -4.12 1.19 0.69
CA GLY A 14 -3.47 0.17 -0.14
C GLY A 14 -3.72 -1.26 0.33
N ALA A 15 -3.70 -1.51 1.63
CA ALA A 15 -3.96 -2.82 2.22
C ALA A 15 -5.41 -3.31 1.96
N ALA A 16 -6.40 -2.41 2.03
CA ALA A 16 -7.78 -2.75 1.70
C ALA A 16 -7.95 -3.08 0.21
N LYS A 17 -7.25 -2.34 -0.67
CA LYS A 17 -7.22 -2.62 -2.11
C LYS A 17 -6.58 -3.98 -2.39
N ALA A 18 -5.45 -4.29 -1.76
CA ALA A 18 -4.79 -5.58 -1.87
C ALA A 18 -5.70 -6.73 -1.41
N ALA A 19 -6.34 -6.61 -0.24
CA ALA A 19 -7.27 -7.61 0.27
C ALA A 19 -8.45 -7.87 -0.69
N ARG A 20 -9.02 -6.81 -1.30
CA ARG A 20 -10.06 -6.98 -2.34
C ARG A 20 -9.53 -7.64 -3.61
N ASN A 21 -8.29 -7.34 -3.99
CA ASN A 21 -7.67 -7.97 -5.14
C ASN A 21 -7.46 -9.47 -4.90
N PHE A 22 -7.07 -9.89 -3.69
CA PHE A 22 -7.01 -11.31 -3.32
C PHE A 22 -8.40 -11.96 -3.29
N LEU A 23 -9.43 -11.24 -2.83
CA LEU A 23 -10.81 -11.71 -2.93
C LEU A 23 -11.22 -11.94 -4.38
N HIS A 24 -10.90 -11.00 -5.26
CA HIS A 24 -11.18 -11.11 -6.70
C HIS A 24 -10.51 -12.36 -7.30
N LEU A 25 -9.22 -12.56 -7.05
CA LEU A 25 -8.49 -13.73 -7.51
C LEU A 25 -9.13 -15.04 -6.99
N ALA A 26 -9.44 -15.11 -5.68
CA ALA A 26 -10.04 -16.27 -5.07
C ALA A 26 -11.46 -16.55 -5.59
N THR A 27 -12.26 -15.50 -5.86
CA THR A 27 -13.62 -15.65 -6.42
C THR A 27 -13.61 -16.12 -7.87
N LYS A 28 -12.65 -15.65 -8.66
CA LYS A 28 -12.49 -16.04 -10.06
C LYS A 28 -12.11 -17.50 -10.20
N ASN A 29 -11.40 -18.05 -9.23
CA ASN A 29 -11.07 -19.47 -9.17
C ASN A 29 -12.24 -20.28 -8.59
N LYS A 30 -12.95 -21.03 -9.46
CA LYS A 30 -14.13 -21.83 -9.09
C LYS A 30 -13.86 -22.92 -8.03
N LYS A 31 -12.59 -23.25 -7.74
CA LYS A 31 -12.16 -24.19 -6.69
C LYS A 31 -12.49 -23.67 -5.28
N TYR A 32 -12.56 -22.34 -5.10
CA TYR A 32 -12.70 -21.69 -3.80
C TYR A 32 -14.02 -20.94 -3.67
N LYS A 33 -14.66 -21.09 -2.52
CA LYS A 33 -15.73 -20.22 -2.05
C LYS A 33 -15.10 -19.12 -1.20
N SER A 34 -15.06 -17.90 -1.67
CA SER A 34 -14.34 -16.81 -1.00
C SER A 34 -15.30 -15.79 -0.40
N GLU A 35 -14.92 -15.26 0.75
CA GLU A 35 -15.64 -14.18 1.41
C GLU A 35 -14.66 -13.23 2.08
N MET A 36 -15.05 -11.95 2.21
CA MET A 36 -14.27 -10.96 2.93
C MET A 36 -15.01 -10.47 4.17
N ILE A 37 -14.32 -10.43 5.30
CA ILE A 37 -14.83 -9.96 6.58
C ILE A 37 -14.14 -8.64 6.92
N SER A 38 -14.94 -7.57 7.15
CA SER A 38 -14.40 -6.23 7.42
C SER A 38 -15.28 -5.48 8.41
N VAL A 39 -14.66 -4.57 9.17
CA VAL A 39 -15.35 -3.68 10.10
C VAL A 39 -15.95 -2.47 9.38
N SER A 40 -15.24 -1.93 8.38
CA SER A 40 -15.57 -0.67 7.71
C SER A 40 -15.71 -0.87 6.21
N GLY A 41 -16.75 -0.27 5.65
CA GLY A 41 -17.02 -0.26 4.21
C GLY A 41 -18.48 -0.56 3.88
N THR A 42 -18.87 -0.28 2.64
CA THR A 42 -20.21 -0.59 2.09
C THR A 42 -20.09 -1.64 1.02
N LEU A 43 -21.02 -2.57 1.00
CA LEU A 43 -21.12 -3.63 0.01
C LEU A 43 -21.44 -3.07 -1.39
N LYS A 44 -20.63 -3.48 -2.34
CA LYS A 44 -21.04 -3.66 -3.74
C LYS A 44 -20.49 -5.03 -4.13
N ASP A 45 -21.38 -5.89 -4.67
CA ASP A 45 -21.08 -7.22 -5.21
C ASP A 45 -20.73 -8.34 -4.18
N GLY A 46 -21.76 -8.91 -3.63
CA GLY A 46 -22.02 -10.35 -3.60
C GLY A 46 -21.44 -11.20 -2.49
N VAL A 47 -20.41 -10.87 -1.69
CA VAL A 47 -19.87 -11.84 -0.70
C VAL A 47 -19.28 -11.13 0.53
N LEU A 48 -19.98 -10.20 1.10
CA LEU A 48 -19.46 -9.45 2.23
C LEU A 48 -20.43 -9.47 3.40
N PHE A 49 -19.97 -9.90 4.57
CA PHE A 49 -20.72 -9.74 5.81
C PHE A 49 -20.74 -8.26 6.21
N LYS A 50 -21.92 -7.72 6.38
CA LYS A 50 -22.14 -6.35 6.82
C LYS A 50 -22.30 -6.31 8.33
N ALA A 51 -21.40 -5.66 9.05
CA ALA A 51 -21.60 -5.36 10.46
C ALA A 51 -22.86 -4.53 10.68
N SER A 52 -23.64 -4.81 11.72
CA SER A 52 -24.75 -3.97 12.11
C SER A 52 -24.25 -2.57 12.49
N ARG A 53 -25.09 -1.53 12.32
CA ARG A 53 -24.71 -0.17 12.71
C ARG A 53 -24.26 -0.08 14.17
N LEU A 54 -24.93 -0.80 15.07
CA LEU A 54 -24.59 -0.83 16.49
C LEU A 54 -23.20 -1.46 16.73
N SER A 55 -22.89 -2.56 16.04
CA SER A 55 -21.58 -3.22 16.11
C SER A 55 -20.46 -2.30 15.61
N VAL A 56 -20.72 -1.52 14.55
CA VAL A 56 -19.77 -0.54 14.00
C VAL A 56 -19.56 0.61 14.99
N TYR A 57 -20.62 1.15 15.60
CA TYR A 57 -20.52 2.19 16.64
C TYR A 57 -19.70 1.72 17.84
N TRP A 58 -19.96 0.50 18.33
CA TRP A 58 -19.24 -0.09 19.44
C TRP A 58 -17.76 -0.30 19.13
N HIS A 59 -17.45 -0.69 17.90
CA HIS A 59 -16.06 -0.80 17.45
C HIS A 59 -15.38 0.59 17.41
N TYR A 60 -16.03 1.61 16.85
CA TYR A 60 -15.46 2.97 16.80
C TYR A 60 -15.25 3.58 18.18
N SER A 61 -16.11 3.29 19.17
CA SER A 61 -15.90 3.76 20.55
C SER A 61 -14.64 3.15 21.17
N LYS A 62 -14.41 1.85 20.99
CA LYS A 62 -13.19 1.16 21.42
C LYS A 62 -11.95 1.73 20.72
N MET A 63 -12.02 1.91 19.41
CA MET A 63 -10.93 2.51 18.63
C MET A 63 -10.62 3.95 19.11
N LEU A 64 -11.63 4.73 19.49
CA LEU A 64 -11.41 6.08 20.03
C LEU A 64 -10.65 6.02 21.35
N VAL A 65 -11.01 5.11 22.26
CA VAL A 65 -10.28 4.91 23.51
C VAL A 65 -8.82 4.53 23.23
N SER A 66 -8.59 3.57 22.34
CA SER A 66 -7.24 3.16 21.93
C SER A 66 -6.42 4.33 21.37
N ARG A 67 -7.04 5.18 20.54
CA ARG A 67 -6.39 6.39 19.97
C ARG A 67 -6.11 7.45 21.02
N LEU A 68 -7.02 7.66 21.96
CA LEU A 68 -6.78 8.60 23.06
C LEU A 68 -5.60 8.12 23.92
N LEU A 69 -5.55 6.82 24.27
CA LEU A 69 -4.39 6.25 24.95
C LEU A 69 -3.12 6.48 24.15
N THR A 70 -3.12 6.17 22.84
CA THR A 70 -1.97 6.41 21.96
C THR A 70 -1.54 7.88 21.96
N TYR A 71 -2.50 8.81 21.89
CA TYR A 71 -2.23 10.25 21.86
C TYR A 71 -1.58 10.78 23.16
N PHE A 72 -2.04 10.30 24.33
CA PHE A 72 -1.50 10.74 25.61
C PHE A 72 -0.18 10.06 26.00
N ILE A 73 0.04 8.87 25.48
CA ILE A 73 1.12 8.00 25.93
C ILE A 73 2.34 8.06 24.99
N LEU A 74 2.13 8.22 23.66
CA LEU A 74 3.22 8.25 22.72
C LEU A 74 3.76 9.68 22.52
N ASN A 75 5.08 9.83 22.61
CA ASN A 75 5.75 11.11 22.49
C ASN A 75 5.75 11.67 21.06
N ASP A 76 5.75 10.81 20.03
CA ASP A 76 5.81 11.22 18.62
C ASP A 76 4.45 11.06 17.93
N LYS A 77 3.74 12.17 17.79
CA LYS A 77 2.39 12.23 17.18
C LYS A 77 2.40 12.11 15.65
N ASN A 78 3.57 12.18 15.02
CA ASN A 78 3.71 12.11 13.57
C ASN A 78 3.79 10.66 13.07
N ILE A 79 4.02 9.71 13.96
CA ILE A 79 4.10 8.29 13.62
C ILE A 79 2.72 7.65 13.76
N LYS A 80 2.29 6.95 12.73
CA LYS A 80 1.08 6.15 12.78
C LYS A 80 1.32 4.94 13.68
N CYS A 81 0.54 4.82 14.76
CA CYS A 81 0.63 3.76 15.75
C CYS A 81 -0.73 3.05 15.92
N SER A 82 -0.67 1.78 16.33
CA SER A 82 -1.83 0.97 16.69
C SER A 82 -1.49 0.08 17.87
N LEU A 83 -2.31 0.13 18.92
CA LEU A 83 -2.12 -0.69 20.13
C LEU A 83 -2.78 -2.08 19.99
N ASN A 84 -3.88 -2.16 19.28
CA ASN A 84 -4.71 -3.37 19.11
C ASN A 84 -5.01 -4.08 20.44
N ILE A 85 -5.55 -3.30 21.39
CA ILE A 85 -5.94 -3.81 22.73
C ILE A 85 -7.37 -4.35 22.76
N PHE A 86 -8.20 -3.95 21.80
CA PHE A 86 -9.59 -4.37 21.68
C PHE A 86 -9.82 -5.22 20.43
N ASP A 87 -10.97 -5.90 20.40
CA ASP A 87 -11.43 -6.71 19.29
C ASP A 87 -12.70 -6.15 18.68
N SER A 88 -12.87 -6.37 17.39
CA SER A 88 -14.17 -6.31 16.74
C SER A 88 -14.90 -7.64 16.97
N ASN A 89 -15.89 -7.63 17.85
CA ASN A 89 -16.72 -8.82 18.11
C ASN A 89 -17.36 -9.37 16.83
N TYR A 90 -17.68 -8.48 15.90
CA TYR A 90 -18.22 -8.86 14.59
C TYR A 90 -17.22 -9.70 13.78
N VAL A 91 -15.97 -9.24 13.67
CA VAL A 91 -14.92 -9.95 12.92
C VAL A 91 -14.65 -11.32 13.53
N LEU A 92 -14.45 -11.37 14.87
CA LEU A 92 -14.18 -12.63 15.56
C LEU A 92 -15.32 -13.63 15.44
N LYS A 93 -16.58 -13.17 15.54
CA LYS A 93 -17.75 -14.02 15.35
C LYS A 93 -17.76 -14.68 13.97
N HIS A 94 -17.63 -13.86 12.90
CA HIS A 94 -17.73 -14.36 11.52
C HIS A 94 -16.48 -15.14 11.07
N MET A 95 -15.33 -14.90 11.70
CA MET A 95 -14.17 -15.77 11.52
C MET A 95 -14.49 -17.22 11.89
N LYS A 96 -15.18 -17.43 13.02
CA LYS A 96 -15.50 -18.74 13.57
C LYS A 96 -16.74 -19.38 12.94
N GLU A 97 -17.64 -18.60 12.31
CA GLU A 97 -18.84 -19.14 11.69
C GLU A 97 -18.49 -20.04 10.50
N GLY A 98 -19.02 -21.26 10.48
CA GLY A 98 -18.83 -22.23 9.40
C GLY A 98 -17.67 -23.20 9.59
N GLU A 99 -17.24 -23.45 10.83
CA GLU A 99 -16.10 -24.31 11.20
C GLU A 99 -16.26 -25.80 10.81
N THR A 100 -17.38 -26.21 10.25
CA THR A 100 -17.59 -27.60 9.77
C THR A 100 -16.77 -27.93 8.50
N GLN A 101 -16.23 -26.93 7.79
CA GLN A 101 -15.33 -27.12 6.66
C GLN A 101 -14.01 -26.40 6.92
N LYS A 102 -12.90 -27.13 6.77
CA LYS A 102 -11.53 -26.58 6.86
C LYS A 102 -11.38 -25.38 5.93
N SER A 103 -11.41 -24.16 6.48
CA SER A 103 -11.24 -22.90 5.74
C SER A 103 -9.82 -22.39 5.87
N VAL A 104 -9.33 -21.66 4.86
CA VAL A 104 -8.11 -20.86 4.97
C VAL A 104 -8.49 -19.45 5.40
N ILE A 105 -7.85 -18.94 6.43
CA ILE A 105 -8.01 -17.58 6.94
C ILE A 105 -6.85 -16.74 6.40
N HIS A 106 -7.15 -15.80 5.52
CA HIS A 106 -6.16 -14.86 4.99
C HIS A 106 -6.29 -13.51 5.69
N ILE A 107 -5.42 -13.26 6.65
CA ILE A 107 -5.37 -12.02 7.43
C ILE A 107 -4.53 -10.99 6.67
N ASN A 108 -5.13 -9.83 6.45
CA ASN A 108 -4.46 -8.68 5.86
C ASN A 108 -4.19 -7.61 6.93
N TRP A 109 -4.74 -6.43 6.79
CA TRP A 109 -4.52 -5.34 7.74
C TRP A 109 -5.61 -5.33 8.83
N VAL A 110 -5.24 -5.67 10.06
CA VAL A 110 -6.17 -5.85 11.20
C VAL A 110 -5.96 -4.86 12.34
N ASN A 111 -5.23 -3.80 12.07
CA ASN A 111 -5.06 -2.70 13.02
C ASN A 111 -6.38 -1.91 13.24
N ASN A 112 -6.33 -0.82 13.99
CA ASN A 112 -7.50 -0.08 14.46
C ASN A 112 -8.45 -0.98 15.29
N ASP A 113 -7.89 -1.78 16.19
CA ASP A 113 -8.64 -2.68 17.08
C ASP A 113 -9.60 -3.63 16.35
N THR A 114 -9.21 -4.06 15.15
CA THR A 114 -9.96 -5.07 14.39
C THR A 114 -9.80 -6.44 15.05
N ILE A 115 -8.57 -6.82 15.38
CA ILE A 115 -8.24 -8.02 16.17
C ILE A 115 -7.16 -7.61 17.18
N SER A 116 -7.38 -7.90 18.46
CA SER A 116 -6.42 -7.60 19.52
C SER A 116 -5.18 -8.50 19.45
N LEU A 117 -4.07 -8.05 20.06
CA LEU A 117 -2.86 -8.86 20.20
C LEU A 117 -3.15 -10.18 20.93
N PHE A 118 -4.03 -10.16 21.94
CA PHE A 118 -4.44 -11.36 22.67
C PHE A 118 -5.19 -12.35 21.78
N SER A 119 -6.15 -11.86 20.99
CA SER A 119 -6.92 -12.71 20.08
C SER A 119 -6.07 -13.24 18.92
N LEU A 120 -5.09 -12.45 18.44
CA LEU A 120 -4.11 -12.92 17.45
C LEU A 120 -3.22 -14.03 18.02
N ALA A 121 -2.70 -13.87 19.24
CA ALA A 121 -1.90 -14.90 19.89
C ALA A 121 -2.67 -16.21 20.02
N LYS A 122 -3.91 -16.15 20.54
CA LYS A 122 -4.78 -17.32 20.67
C LYS A 122 -5.13 -17.97 19.34
N LEU A 123 -5.33 -17.17 18.28
CA LEU A 123 -5.63 -17.67 16.95
C LEU A 123 -4.42 -18.41 16.36
N PHE A 124 -3.21 -17.86 16.52
CA PHE A 124 -1.99 -18.43 15.95
C PHE A 124 -1.50 -19.67 16.70
N GLU A 125 -1.83 -19.81 17.97
CA GLU A 125 -1.59 -21.05 18.73
C GLU A 125 -2.47 -22.23 18.29
N ASN A 126 -3.62 -21.96 17.67
CA ASN A 126 -4.54 -22.99 17.26
C ASN A 126 -4.07 -23.72 15.97
N LYS A 127 -3.46 -24.90 16.17
CA LYS A 127 -2.93 -25.75 15.08
C LYS A 127 -3.99 -26.26 14.10
N SER A 128 -5.27 -26.18 14.43
CA SER A 128 -6.34 -26.56 13.50
C SER A 128 -6.66 -25.49 12.47
N GLU A 129 -6.26 -24.25 12.73
CA GLU A 129 -6.47 -23.14 11.82
C GLU A 129 -5.36 -23.09 10.75
N ARG A 130 -5.73 -22.66 9.55
CA ARG A 130 -4.87 -22.54 8.39
C ARG A 130 -4.79 -21.06 8.04
N ILE A 131 -3.67 -20.44 8.38
CA ILE A 131 -3.55 -18.98 8.37
C ILE A 131 -2.48 -18.52 7.39
N ILE A 132 -2.87 -17.62 6.49
CA ILE A 132 -1.98 -16.78 5.72
C ILE A 132 -2.06 -15.37 6.32
N LEU A 133 -0.92 -14.79 6.68
CA LEU A 133 -0.81 -13.42 7.21
C LEU A 133 -0.02 -12.56 6.26
N THR A 134 -0.70 -11.64 5.56
CA THR A 134 -0.01 -10.65 4.70
C THR A 134 0.33 -9.38 5.48
N LEU A 135 1.62 -9.10 5.60
CA LEU A 135 2.12 -7.86 6.19
C LEU A 135 2.02 -6.72 5.17
N HIS A 136 1.24 -5.70 5.49
CA HIS A 136 1.12 -4.49 4.66
C HIS A 136 1.94 -3.31 5.18
N ASP A 137 2.55 -3.47 6.35
CA ASP A 137 3.46 -2.54 7.02
C ASP A 137 4.35 -3.31 8.02
N GLU A 138 5.12 -2.60 8.82
CA GLU A 138 6.06 -3.20 9.77
C GLU A 138 5.44 -3.49 11.15
N TRP A 139 4.16 -3.21 11.35
CA TRP A 139 3.51 -3.29 12.66
C TRP A 139 3.66 -4.65 13.36
N PHE A 140 3.61 -5.76 12.63
CA PHE A 140 3.70 -7.09 13.24
C PHE A 140 5.06 -7.39 13.89
N TYR A 141 6.13 -6.73 13.44
CA TYR A 141 7.47 -6.92 13.98
C TYR A 141 8.10 -5.66 14.59
N CYS A 142 7.42 -4.53 14.53
CA CYS A 142 7.68 -3.35 15.36
C CYS A 142 6.81 -3.39 16.62
N ALA A 143 6.89 -2.36 17.47
CA ALA A 143 6.04 -2.24 18.66
C ALA A 143 4.63 -1.72 18.30
N SER A 144 4.36 -0.43 18.52
CA SER A 144 3.07 0.17 18.18
C SER A 144 3.05 0.82 16.80
N GLU A 145 4.20 1.21 16.30
CA GLU A 145 4.35 1.92 15.04
C GLU A 145 4.14 1.02 13.80
N HIS A 146 3.61 1.63 12.74
CA HIS A 146 3.40 0.96 11.44
C HIS A 146 4.65 0.92 10.57
N TYR A 147 5.62 1.80 10.84
CA TYR A 147 6.93 1.80 10.20
C TYR A 147 7.98 2.27 11.21
N ALA A 148 9.08 1.58 11.29
CA ALA A 148 10.24 2.03 12.04
C ALA A 148 10.79 3.33 11.42
N LYS A 149 11.32 4.23 12.27
CA LYS A 149 12.02 5.42 11.77
C LYS A 149 13.18 5.03 10.86
N TYR A 150 13.46 5.87 9.88
CA TYR A 150 14.63 5.67 9.01
C TYR A 150 15.89 5.50 9.85
N ASN A 151 16.70 4.49 9.53
CA ASN A 151 17.88 4.05 10.27
C ASN A 151 17.63 3.52 11.69
N SER A 152 16.38 3.38 12.15
CA SER A 152 16.11 2.71 13.42
C SER A 152 16.28 1.20 13.29
N LEU A 153 16.92 0.61 14.29
CA LEU A 153 17.12 -0.84 14.39
C LEU A 153 16.23 -1.48 15.47
N CYS A 154 15.25 -0.76 16.01
CA CYS A 154 14.39 -1.21 17.11
C CYS A 154 13.69 -2.55 16.82
N TYR A 155 13.32 -2.81 15.57
CA TYR A 155 12.72 -4.09 15.17
C TYR A 155 13.73 -5.27 15.17
N ILE A 156 15.04 -4.99 15.17
CA ILE A 156 16.13 -6.00 15.25
C ILE A 156 16.58 -6.19 16.69
N THR A 157 16.83 -5.10 17.43
CA THR A 157 17.43 -5.13 18.77
C THR A 157 16.40 -5.16 19.89
N GLY A 158 15.16 -4.77 19.62
CA GLY A 158 14.14 -4.49 20.61
C GLY A 158 14.07 -3.01 20.98
N TYR A 159 13.22 -2.68 21.92
CA TYR A 159 12.96 -1.32 22.39
C TYR A 159 13.58 -1.11 23.76
N ASP A 160 14.15 0.08 23.96
CA ASP A 160 14.74 0.51 25.23
C ASP A 160 13.65 0.76 26.29
N ASP A 161 13.98 0.56 27.56
CA ASP A 161 13.10 0.80 28.68
C ASP A 161 12.73 2.29 28.85
N SER A 162 13.48 3.20 28.25
CA SER A 162 13.11 4.62 28.15
C SER A 162 11.84 4.86 27.31
N ASP A 163 11.51 3.96 26.38
CA ASP A 163 10.25 3.90 25.65
C ASP A 163 9.35 2.79 26.23
N PHE A 164 8.93 2.98 27.47
CA PHE A 164 8.21 1.97 28.27
C PHE A 164 7.03 1.33 27.52
N ILE A 165 6.30 2.08 26.71
CA ILE A 165 5.11 1.57 26.03
C ILE A 165 5.45 0.72 24.85
N ASN A 166 6.37 1.19 24.00
CA ASN A 166 6.81 0.37 22.88
C ASN A 166 7.57 -0.86 23.36
N SER A 167 8.36 -0.75 24.44
CA SER A 167 8.98 -1.90 25.11
C SER A 167 7.92 -2.89 25.61
N TYR A 168 6.87 -2.42 26.29
CA TYR A 168 5.78 -3.26 26.77
C TYR A 168 5.02 -3.96 25.63
N ILE A 169 4.60 -3.23 24.58
CA ILE A 169 3.89 -3.80 23.42
C ILE A 169 4.77 -4.80 22.68
N PHE A 170 6.04 -4.47 22.48
CA PHE A 170 6.98 -5.37 21.85
C PHE A 170 7.16 -6.68 22.62
N ASN A 171 7.22 -6.58 23.96
CA ASN A 171 7.28 -7.75 24.85
C ASN A 171 5.98 -8.57 24.84
N LEU A 172 4.81 -7.95 24.64
CA LEU A 172 3.57 -8.70 24.37
C LEU A 172 3.65 -9.45 23.05
N LYS A 173 4.15 -8.82 21.99
CA LYS A 173 4.29 -9.45 20.67
C LYS A 173 5.31 -10.58 20.66
N LYS A 174 6.37 -10.54 21.48
CA LYS A 174 7.31 -11.67 21.66
C LYS A 174 6.64 -12.96 22.12
N LYS A 175 5.46 -12.86 22.75
CA LYS A 175 4.69 -14.03 23.21
C LYS A 175 3.81 -14.65 22.12
N ILE A 176 3.69 -13.99 20.95
CA ILE A 176 2.91 -14.52 19.84
C ILE A 176 3.75 -15.59 19.12
N ASN A 177 3.21 -16.80 19.03
CA ASN A 177 3.82 -17.85 18.25
C ASN A 177 3.36 -17.79 16.78
N PHE A 178 4.31 -17.71 15.86
CA PHE A 178 4.05 -17.66 14.42
C PHE A 178 4.30 -18.98 13.70
N ASP A 179 4.62 -20.08 14.41
CA ASP A 179 4.99 -21.36 13.79
C ASP A 179 3.87 -22.00 12.93
N ASN A 180 2.62 -21.66 13.23
CA ASN A 180 1.46 -22.18 12.48
C ASN A 180 0.91 -21.17 11.45
N VAL A 181 1.67 -20.12 11.15
CA VAL A 181 1.24 -19.02 10.28
C VAL A 181 2.20 -18.87 9.11
N VAL A 182 1.67 -18.99 7.91
CA VAL A 182 2.42 -18.62 6.70
C VAL A 182 2.36 -17.11 6.53
N ILE A 183 3.50 -16.47 6.69
CA ILE A 183 3.63 -15.02 6.56
C ILE A 183 3.92 -14.65 5.12
N THR A 184 3.23 -13.64 4.61
CA THR A 184 3.51 -13.09 3.27
C THR A 184 3.77 -11.60 3.31
N VAL A 185 4.57 -11.12 2.38
CA VAL A 185 4.95 -9.71 2.24
C VAL A 185 4.88 -9.28 0.77
N PRO A 186 4.48 -8.04 0.46
CA PRO A 186 4.28 -7.60 -0.92
C PRO A 186 5.56 -7.20 -1.66
N SER A 187 6.71 -7.11 -0.98
CA SER A 187 7.97 -6.64 -1.55
C SER A 187 9.18 -7.35 -0.95
N TYR A 188 10.28 -7.38 -1.71
CA TYR A 188 11.55 -7.90 -1.22
C TYR A 188 12.11 -7.05 -0.07
N TRP A 189 11.92 -5.72 -0.15
CA TRP A 189 12.32 -4.82 0.94
C TRP A 189 11.66 -5.19 2.27
N LEU A 190 10.34 -5.44 2.28
CA LEU A 190 9.63 -5.82 3.51
C LEU A 190 10.02 -7.24 3.98
N TYR A 191 10.32 -8.15 3.03
CA TYR A 191 10.84 -9.48 3.31
C TYR A 191 12.16 -9.41 4.09
N GLU A 192 13.14 -8.65 3.58
CA GLU A 192 14.44 -8.47 4.22
C GLU A 192 14.31 -7.91 5.65
N ARG A 193 13.43 -6.93 5.83
CA ARG A 193 13.21 -6.33 7.15
C ARG A 193 12.53 -7.29 8.11
N ALA A 194 11.50 -8.00 7.67
CA ALA A 194 10.82 -9.01 8.47
C ALA A 194 11.77 -10.15 8.87
N LYS A 195 12.58 -10.66 7.96
CA LYS A 195 13.60 -11.70 8.21
C LYS A 195 14.73 -11.24 9.15
N LYS A 196 15.06 -9.95 9.17
CA LYS A 196 16.02 -9.38 10.11
C LYS A 196 15.41 -9.06 11.48
N SER A 197 14.08 -9.01 11.58
CA SER A 197 13.40 -8.63 12.82
C SER A 197 13.52 -9.68 13.92
N LEU A 198 13.58 -9.23 15.17
CA LEU A 198 13.68 -10.11 16.32
C LEU A 198 12.48 -11.06 16.44
N LEU A 199 11.29 -10.61 16.00
CA LEU A 199 10.04 -11.36 16.14
C LEU A 199 9.82 -12.40 15.04
N LEU A 200 10.24 -12.11 13.81
CA LEU A 200 9.89 -12.94 12.64
C LEU A 200 11.08 -13.60 11.94
N ARG A 201 12.31 -13.43 12.42
CA ARG A 201 13.50 -13.97 11.77
C ARG A 201 13.47 -15.48 11.55
N ASN A 202 12.80 -16.22 12.42
CA ASN A 202 12.67 -17.68 12.33
C ASN A 202 11.38 -18.13 11.65
N SER A 203 10.47 -17.22 11.30
CA SER A 203 9.19 -17.55 10.67
C SER A 203 9.37 -17.85 9.18
N GLU A 204 8.46 -18.64 8.64
CA GLU A 204 8.32 -18.83 7.19
C GLU A 204 7.70 -17.59 6.56
N ILE A 205 8.44 -16.95 5.65
CA ILE A 205 8.00 -15.72 4.98
C ILE A 205 8.15 -15.87 3.47
N TYR A 206 7.08 -15.59 2.75
CA TYR A 206 7.02 -15.66 1.29
C TYR A 206 6.72 -14.28 0.70
N ILE A 207 7.19 -14.05 -0.51
CA ILE A 207 6.82 -12.84 -1.27
C ILE A 207 5.53 -13.12 -2.02
N LEU A 208 4.47 -12.37 -1.67
CA LEU A 208 3.19 -12.36 -2.36
C LEU A 208 2.89 -10.91 -2.77
N PRO A 209 3.25 -10.49 -3.98
CA PRO A 209 3.04 -9.12 -4.43
C PRO A 209 1.56 -8.75 -4.47
N ASN A 210 1.28 -7.45 -4.35
CA ASN A 210 -0.06 -6.96 -4.62
C ASN A 210 -0.37 -7.13 -6.12
N TYR A 211 -1.51 -7.71 -6.41
CA TYR A 211 -2.02 -7.85 -7.77
C TYR A 211 -2.37 -6.50 -8.38
N ILE A 212 -1.94 -6.28 -9.62
CA ILE A 212 -2.31 -5.13 -10.45
C ILE A 212 -3.18 -5.62 -11.61
N ASP A 213 -4.40 -5.09 -11.71
CA ASP A 213 -5.29 -5.38 -12.84
C ASP A 213 -4.81 -4.66 -14.10
N THR A 214 -3.99 -5.35 -14.89
CA THR A 214 -3.39 -4.82 -16.12
C THR A 214 -4.37 -4.69 -17.29
N ASN A 215 -5.61 -5.14 -17.14
CA ASN A 215 -6.70 -4.89 -18.08
C ASN A 215 -7.35 -3.52 -17.82
N ILE A 216 -7.44 -3.10 -16.56
CA ILE A 216 -7.92 -1.77 -16.17
C ILE A 216 -6.78 -0.75 -16.27
N PHE A 217 -5.64 -1.02 -15.63
CA PHE A 217 -4.46 -0.16 -15.71
C PHE A 217 -3.68 -0.50 -16.96
N THR A 218 -3.99 0.23 -18.02
CA THR A 218 -3.41 0.02 -19.35
C THR A 218 -3.25 1.36 -20.06
N GLU A 219 -2.48 1.37 -21.14
CA GLU A 219 -2.41 2.52 -22.03
C GLU A 219 -3.76 2.77 -22.70
N LEU A 220 -4.29 3.98 -22.55
CA LEU A 220 -5.48 4.49 -23.20
C LEU A 220 -5.04 5.49 -24.29
N LYS A 221 -4.68 4.98 -25.48
CA LYS A 221 -4.08 5.78 -26.56
C LYS A 221 -4.89 7.03 -26.91
N GLU A 222 -6.22 6.90 -26.96
CA GLU A 222 -7.10 8.02 -27.29
C GLU A 222 -7.13 9.08 -26.19
N VAL A 223 -7.11 8.68 -24.91
CA VAL A 223 -7.01 9.58 -23.77
C VAL A 223 -5.67 10.29 -23.79
N ARG A 224 -4.58 9.55 -23.93
CA ARG A 224 -3.21 10.07 -23.96
C ARG A 224 -2.99 11.08 -25.10
N SER A 225 -3.50 10.81 -26.29
CA SER A 225 -3.36 11.73 -27.43
C SER A 225 -4.16 13.04 -27.28
N LYS A 226 -5.21 13.04 -26.47
CA LYS A 226 -6.11 14.19 -26.25
C LYS A 226 -5.90 14.85 -24.87
N ARG A 227 -4.91 14.40 -24.09
CA ARG A 227 -4.73 14.80 -22.66
C ARG A 227 -4.66 16.30 -22.44
N HIS A 228 -3.89 17.02 -23.26
CA HIS A 228 -3.74 18.45 -23.13
C HIS A 228 -5.06 19.20 -23.35
N ARG A 229 -5.81 18.81 -24.39
CA ARG A 229 -7.13 19.37 -24.65
C ARG A 229 -8.16 19.04 -23.56
N ILE A 230 -8.14 17.80 -23.03
CA ILE A 230 -9.03 17.35 -21.94
C ILE A 230 -8.76 18.16 -20.69
N LEU A 231 -7.50 18.42 -20.38
CA LEU A 231 -7.08 19.16 -19.20
C LEU A 231 -7.13 20.68 -19.38
N GLY A 232 -7.32 21.17 -20.62
CA GLY A 232 -7.32 22.60 -20.93
C GLY A 232 -5.95 23.27 -20.75
N VAL A 233 -4.87 22.55 -21.03
CA VAL A 233 -3.49 23.03 -20.89
C VAL A 233 -2.79 23.14 -22.26
N PRO A 234 -1.66 23.91 -22.38
CA PRO A 234 -0.90 23.98 -23.62
C PRO A 234 -0.50 22.59 -24.15
N GLU A 235 -0.48 22.42 -25.48
CA GLU A 235 -0.16 21.12 -26.12
C GLU A 235 1.27 20.62 -25.83
N ASP A 236 2.17 21.54 -25.52
CA ASP A 236 3.55 21.27 -25.16
C ASP A 236 3.79 21.26 -23.62
N ALA A 237 2.72 21.29 -22.83
CA ALA A 237 2.82 21.23 -21.39
C ALA A 237 3.33 19.87 -20.90
N PHE A 238 4.28 19.91 -19.95
CA PHE A 238 4.77 18.71 -19.26
C PHE A 238 3.94 18.46 -18.00
N ILE A 239 3.29 17.30 -17.94
CA ILE A 239 2.30 16.97 -16.91
C ILE A 239 2.90 16.03 -15.87
N ILE A 240 3.13 16.55 -14.66
CA ILE A 240 3.68 15.84 -13.51
C ILE A 240 2.53 15.37 -12.62
N GLY A 241 2.47 14.08 -12.31
CA GLY A 241 1.47 13.51 -11.41
C GLY A 241 1.96 13.36 -9.97
N PHE A 242 1.09 13.62 -9.01
CA PHE A 242 1.25 13.25 -7.61
C PHE A 242 -0.07 12.76 -7.03
N GLY A 243 -0.05 11.60 -6.37
CA GLY A 243 -1.25 11.02 -5.75
C GLY A 243 -1.03 10.62 -4.31
N ALA A 244 -1.88 11.14 -3.41
CA ALA A 244 -1.87 10.75 -2.01
C ALA A 244 -3.24 10.89 -1.37
N VAL A 245 -3.68 9.87 -0.65
CA VAL A 245 -4.83 9.98 0.23
C VAL A 245 -4.54 11.06 1.27
N SER A 246 -5.49 11.97 1.48
CA SER A 246 -5.36 13.14 2.35
C SER A 246 -4.46 14.28 1.82
N GLY A 247 -4.23 14.37 0.51
CA GLY A 247 -3.71 15.57 -0.15
C GLY A 247 -2.32 16.05 0.28
N GLY A 248 -1.44 15.14 0.67
CA GLY A 248 -0.09 15.50 1.11
C GLY A 248 0.03 15.82 2.60
N VAL A 249 -1.03 15.79 3.39
CA VAL A 249 -0.97 15.95 4.86
C VAL A 249 -0.23 14.78 5.53
N ASN A 250 -0.24 13.60 4.92
CA ASN A 250 0.54 12.47 5.43
C ASN A 250 2.04 12.65 5.10
N PRO A 251 2.90 12.89 6.10
CA PRO A 251 4.32 13.16 5.87
C PRO A 251 5.04 11.97 5.23
N LEU A 252 4.54 10.74 5.39
CA LEU A 252 5.12 9.55 4.76
C LEU A 252 5.02 9.59 3.22
N LYS A 253 4.11 10.39 2.65
CA LYS A 253 3.97 10.54 1.20
C LYS A 253 4.93 11.54 0.56
N GLY A 254 5.66 12.31 1.37
CA GLY A 254 6.76 13.15 0.92
C GLY A 254 6.36 14.33 0.03
N PHE A 255 5.11 14.82 0.16
CA PHE A 255 4.65 15.95 -0.64
C PHE A 255 5.49 17.21 -0.42
N ASP A 256 5.96 17.43 0.80
CA ASP A 256 6.89 18.49 1.16
C ASP A 256 8.23 18.40 0.39
N LEU A 257 8.74 17.18 0.19
CA LEU A 257 9.96 16.95 -0.61
C LEU A 257 9.71 17.21 -2.09
N LEU A 258 8.54 16.82 -2.61
CA LEU A 258 8.14 17.15 -3.98
C LEU A 258 8.05 18.66 -4.20
N LEU A 259 7.37 19.38 -3.31
CA LEU A 259 7.24 20.84 -3.43
C LEU A 259 8.62 21.54 -3.45
N SER A 260 9.51 21.12 -2.55
CA SER A 260 10.88 21.65 -2.51
C SER A 260 11.67 21.32 -3.78
N ALA A 261 11.50 20.12 -4.34
CA ALA A 261 12.16 19.74 -5.60
C ALA A 261 11.59 20.52 -6.79
N LEU A 262 10.27 20.67 -6.86
CA LEU A 262 9.62 21.47 -7.92
C LEU A 262 10.02 22.95 -7.85
N ASP A 263 10.12 23.53 -6.67
CA ASP A 263 10.60 24.92 -6.52
C ASP A 263 11.99 25.11 -7.13
N LYS A 264 12.92 24.17 -6.85
CA LYS A 264 14.26 24.17 -7.45
C LYS A 264 14.25 24.00 -8.97
N VAL A 265 13.34 23.17 -9.51
CA VAL A 265 13.20 22.96 -10.95
C VAL A 265 12.62 24.21 -11.60
N LEU A 266 11.51 24.71 -11.07
CA LEU A 266 10.75 25.83 -11.62
C LEU A 266 11.50 27.17 -11.52
N SER A 267 12.43 27.33 -10.58
CA SER A 267 13.29 28.51 -10.49
C SER A 267 14.20 28.67 -11.71
N LYS A 268 14.43 27.61 -12.48
CA LYS A 268 15.28 27.59 -13.68
C LYS A 268 14.49 27.65 -15.00
N ILE A 269 13.16 27.69 -14.91
CA ILE A 269 12.26 27.68 -16.07
C ILE A 269 11.66 29.07 -16.28
N ASN A 270 11.78 29.60 -17.49
CA ASN A 270 11.25 30.91 -17.86
C ASN A 270 9.72 30.89 -17.97
N ASP A 271 9.15 29.88 -18.67
CA ASP A 271 7.71 29.74 -18.87
C ASP A 271 7.17 28.60 -18.01
N LYS A 272 6.76 28.92 -16.79
CA LYS A 272 6.20 27.96 -15.84
C LYS A 272 4.80 27.47 -16.25
N ASN A 273 4.09 28.14 -17.17
CA ASN A 273 2.77 27.72 -17.65
C ASN A 273 2.84 26.41 -18.44
N ARG A 274 4.02 26.04 -18.94
CA ARG A 274 4.27 24.74 -19.58
C ARG A 274 4.44 23.58 -18.62
N ILE A 275 4.39 23.83 -17.32
CA ILE A 275 4.47 22.80 -16.29
C ILE A 275 3.12 22.68 -15.60
N VAL A 276 2.61 21.48 -15.57
CA VAL A 276 1.34 21.14 -14.90
C VAL A 276 1.62 20.17 -13.76
N LEU A 277 1.26 20.53 -12.53
CA LEU A 277 1.20 19.60 -11.42
C LEU A 277 -0.24 19.09 -11.27
N LEU A 278 -0.48 17.85 -11.67
CA LEU A 278 -1.76 17.17 -11.52
C LEU A 278 -1.75 16.35 -10.23
N THR A 279 -2.65 16.67 -9.32
CA THR A 279 -2.78 15.99 -8.02
C THR A 279 -4.09 15.25 -7.90
N PHE A 280 -4.11 14.17 -7.12
CA PHE A 280 -5.32 13.39 -6.82
C PHE A 280 -5.24 12.70 -5.46
N GLY A 281 -6.40 12.23 -4.95
CA GLY A 281 -6.50 11.50 -3.69
C GLY A 281 -7.03 12.34 -2.52
N ALA A 282 -7.25 13.65 -2.71
CA ALA A 282 -7.91 14.53 -1.76
C ALA A 282 -8.63 15.68 -2.47
N ASN A 283 -9.71 16.18 -1.87
CA ASN A 283 -10.44 17.33 -2.40
C ASN A 283 -9.68 18.64 -2.14
N ASP A 284 -9.04 18.74 -0.98
CA ASP A 284 -8.23 19.90 -0.63
C ASP A 284 -6.77 19.64 -0.95
N ILE A 285 -6.11 20.63 -1.52
CA ILE A 285 -4.68 20.61 -1.81
C ILE A 285 -3.93 21.53 -0.83
N ASP A 286 -2.71 21.19 -0.52
CA ASP A 286 -1.83 22.02 0.31
C ASP A 286 -1.63 23.38 -0.35
N LYS A 287 -1.94 24.45 0.38
CA LYS A 287 -1.86 25.83 -0.13
C LYS A 287 -0.45 26.22 -0.61
N ARG A 288 0.59 25.52 -0.15
CA ARG A 288 1.97 25.78 -0.61
C ARG A 288 2.17 25.56 -2.10
N VAL A 289 1.30 24.80 -2.78
CA VAL A 289 1.40 24.61 -4.25
C VAL A 289 1.21 25.92 -5.02
N THR A 290 0.45 26.89 -4.48
CA THR A 290 0.19 28.18 -5.16
C THR A 290 1.45 29.03 -5.31
N SER A 291 2.45 28.84 -4.46
CA SER A 291 3.74 29.56 -4.55
C SER A 291 4.66 29.06 -5.66
N LEU A 292 4.39 27.87 -6.24
CA LEU A 292 5.20 27.29 -7.32
C LEU A 292 5.10 28.11 -8.62
N GLY A 293 3.96 28.76 -8.87
CA GLY A 293 3.73 29.57 -10.08
C GLY A 293 3.56 28.76 -11.37
N CYS A 294 3.35 27.44 -11.29
CA CYS A 294 2.98 26.57 -12.40
C CYS A 294 1.47 26.29 -12.39
N ASN A 295 0.96 25.64 -13.44
CA ASN A 295 -0.43 25.23 -13.50
C ASN A 295 -0.71 24.08 -12.52
N ILE A 296 -1.78 24.19 -11.72
CA ILE A 296 -2.18 23.19 -10.74
C ILE A 296 -3.56 22.64 -11.11
N ILE A 297 -3.66 21.32 -11.27
CA ILE A 297 -4.93 20.62 -11.50
C ILE A 297 -5.13 19.61 -10.37
N ASN A 298 -6.23 19.77 -9.61
CA ASN A 298 -6.59 18.80 -8.57
C ASN A 298 -7.81 17.98 -9.02
N MET A 299 -7.61 16.68 -9.21
CA MET A 299 -8.66 15.74 -9.62
C MET A 299 -9.52 15.23 -8.45
N GLY A 300 -9.23 15.66 -7.21
CA GLY A 300 -9.98 15.25 -6.03
C GLY A 300 -9.82 13.78 -5.67
N VAL A 301 -10.79 13.23 -4.95
CA VAL A 301 -10.82 11.83 -4.53
C VAL A 301 -11.35 10.95 -5.66
N ILE A 302 -10.53 10.01 -6.11
CA ILE A 302 -10.88 9.07 -7.17
C ILE A 302 -11.25 7.71 -6.56
N SER A 303 -12.49 7.29 -6.75
CA SER A 303 -13.01 6.03 -6.20
C SER A 303 -13.05 4.87 -7.21
N ASN A 304 -12.98 5.18 -8.50
CA ASN A 304 -13.08 4.22 -9.60
C ASN A 304 -11.71 3.96 -10.23
N SER A 305 -11.36 2.69 -10.41
CA SER A 305 -10.08 2.29 -11.01
C SER A 305 -9.94 2.68 -12.49
N TYR A 306 -11.04 2.74 -13.25
CA TYR A 306 -11.00 3.22 -14.65
C TYR A 306 -10.65 4.70 -14.72
N ASN A 307 -11.29 5.54 -13.90
CA ASN A 307 -10.95 6.97 -13.81
C ASN A 307 -9.51 7.18 -13.34
N MET A 308 -9.03 6.29 -12.44
CA MET A 308 -7.63 6.34 -12.01
C MET A 308 -6.67 6.00 -13.16
N ALA A 309 -7.02 5.01 -13.99
CA ALA A 309 -6.24 4.67 -15.18
C ALA A 309 -6.20 5.83 -16.18
N GLU A 310 -7.31 6.56 -16.37
CA GLU A 310 -7.33 7.79 -17.20
C GLU A 310 -6.36 8.84 -16.67
N ILE A 311 -6.34 9.09 -15.36
CA ILE A 311 -5.42 10.04 -14.74
C ILE A 311 -3.97 9.68 -15.02
N TYR A 312 -3.59 8.41 -14.85
CA TYR A 312 -2.22 7.98 -15.19
C TYR A 312 -1.91 8.21 -16.68
N ASN A 313 -2.89 8.07 -17.57
CA ASN A 313 -2.71 8.32 -19.01
C ASN A 313 -2.61 9.81 -19.37
N TYR A 314 -2.98 10.74 -18.50
CA TYR A 314 -2.72 12.17 -18.71
C TYR A 314 -1.27 12.56 -18.45
N LEU A 315 -0.53 11.79 -17.64
CA LEU A 315 0.78 12.18 -17.11
C LEU A 315 1.93 11.88 -18.10
N ASP A 316 2.93 12.73 -18.11
CA ASP A 316 4.25 12.46 -18.68
C ASP A 316 5.12 11.65 -17.69
N VAL A 317 4.97 11.93 -16.38
CA VAL A 317 5.66 11.23 -15.32
C VAL A 317 4.86 11.26 -14.02
N MET A 318 4.89 10.17 -13.28
CA MET A 318 4.34 10.08 -11.92
C MET A 318 5.46 10.21 -10.89
N ILE A 319 5.33 11.16 -9.95
CA ILE A 319 6.29 11.30 -8.86
C ILE A 319 5.75 10.62 -7.61
N VAL A 320 6.54 9.70 -7.04
CA VAL A 320 6.21 8.99 -5.80
C VAL A 320 7.32 9.25 -4.78
N PRO A 321 7.32 10.44 -4.13
CA PRO A 321 8.38 10.87 -3.24
C PRO A 321 8.18 10.34 -1.82
N SER A 322 7.54 9.19 -1.69
CA SER A 322 7.21 8.57 -0.41
C SER A 322 8.45 8.25 0.39
N ARG A 323 8.42 8.60 1.70
CA ARG A 323 9.47 8.23 2.65
C ARG A 323 9.49 6.73 2.93
N VAL A 324 8.34 6.08 2.82
CA VAL A 324 8.24 4.62 2.94
C VAL A 324 6.99 4.11 2.25
N GLU A 325 7.12 2.99 1.55
CA GLU A 325 6.04 2.21 0.95
C GLU A 325 6.34 0.72 1.14
N SER A 326 5.36 -0.05 1.60
CA SER A 326 5.52 -1.51 1.66
C SER A 326 5.53 -2.16 0.28
N PHE A 327 4.84 -1.54 -0.68
CA PHE A 327 4.79 -1.99 -2.08
C PHE A 327 4.98 -0.79 -3.02
N GLY A 328 4.05 0.15 -3.07
CA GLY A 328 4.07 1.25 -4.03
C GLY A 328 2.97 1.11 -5.08
N GLN A 329 1.74 0.91 -4.62
CA GLN A 329 0.57 0.66 -5.48
C GLN A 329 0.42 1.69 -6.60
N VAL A 330 0.60 2.99 -6.28
CA VAL A 330 0.49 4.11 -7.23
C VAL A 330 1.57 4.01 -8.31
N ALA A 331 2.80 3.64 -7.94
CA ALA A 331 3.89 3.45 -8.89
C ALA A 331 3.59 2.29 -9.85
N ALA A 332 3.15 1.15 -9.33
CA ALA A 332 2.84 -0.03 -10.15
C ALA A 332 1.68 0.23 -11.11
N GLU A 333 0.62 0.92 -10.67
CA GLU A 333 -0.53 1.30 -11.50
C GLU A 333 -0.14 2.29 -12.61
N SER A 334 0.70 3.28 -12.28
CA SER A 334 1.25 4.24 -13.23
C SER A 334 2.06 3.54 -14.34
N LEU A 335 2.99 2.67 -13.95
CA LEU A 335 3.80 1.89 -14.90
C LEU A 335 2.93 0.96 -15.75
N ALA A 336 1.88 0.34 -15.18
CA ALA A 336 0.92 -0.46 -15.95
C ALA A 336 0.24 0.35 -17.07
N CYS A 337 0.00 1.65 -16.85
CA CYS A 337 -0.52 2.60 -17.83
C CYS A 337 0.56 3.17 -18.76
N LYS A 338 1.78 2.63 -18.78
CA LYS A 338 2.94 3.15 -19.51
C LYS A 338 3.33 4.58 -19.12
N THR A 339 3.07 4.97 -17.89
CA THR A 339 3.51 6.25 -17.36
C THR A 339 4.70 6.04 -16.43
N PRO A 340 5.90 6.53 -16.79
CA PRO A 340 7.12 6.37 -16.02
C PRO A 340 7.01 6.93 -14.61
N VAL A 341 7.89 6.45 -13.71
CA VAL A 341 7.87 6.85 -12.30
C VAL A 341 9.22 7.44 -11.89
N ILE A 342 9.17 8.54 -11.13
CA ILE A 342 10.33 9.03 -10.36
C ILE A 342 10.01 8.82 -8.87
N ALA A 343 10.93 8.18 -8.15
CA ALA A 343 10.78 7.88 -6.73
C ALA A 343 12.12 7.92 -6.00
N PHE A 344 12.12 7.74 -4.68
CA PHE A 344 13.35 7.51 -3.94
C PHE A 344 13.81 6.06 -4.03
N ASP A 345 15.13 5.81 -4.05
CA ASP A 345 15.74 4.47 -3.98
C ASP A 345 15.64 3.91 -2.57
N TYR A 346 14.42 3.75 -2.08
CA TYR A 346 14.14 3.26 -0.73
C TYR A 346 12.79 2.53 -0.67
N SER A 347 12.69 1.58 0.26
CA SER A 347 11.47 0.81 0.55
C SER A 347 10.98 -0.08 -0.61
N GLY A 348 9.74 -0.53 -0.57
CA GLY A 348 9.16 -1.42 -1.58
C GLY A 348 9.06 -0.83 -2.99
N ILE A 349 9.27 0.47 -3.14
CA ILE A 349 9.31 1.12 -4.47
C ILE A 349 10.45 0.60 -5.33
N LYS A 350 11.58 0.22 -4.73
CA LYS A 350 12.74 -0.38 -5.43
C LYS A 350 12.37 -1.66 -6.19
N ASP A 351 11.38 -2.39 -5.71
CA ASP A 351 10.93 -3.63 -6.35
C ASP A 351 10.03 -3.35 -7.57
N ILE A 352 9.45 -2.15 -7.62
CA ILE A 352 8.54 -1.69 -8.66
C ILE A 352 9.29 -0.95 -9.77
N VAL A 353 10.08 0.05 -9.41
CA VAL A 353 10.77 0.93 -10.35
C VAL A 353 12.19 0.44 -10.58
N THR A 354 12.50 0.08 -11.82
CA THR A 354 13.86 -0.24 -12.25
C THR A 354 14.54 1.03 -12.73
N HIS A 355 15.58 1.47 -12.01
CA HIS A 355 16.31 2.71 -12.34
C HIS A 355 16.84 2.71 -13.78
N GLN A 356 16.67 3.82 -14.50
CA GLN A 356 17.05 4.02 -15.91
C GLN A 356 16.38 3.06 -16.91
N ARG A 357 15.38 2.29 -16.47
CA ARG A 357 14.62 1.39 -17.32
C ARG A 357 13.11 1.71 -17.34
N SER A 358 12.46 1.77 -16.17
CA SER A 358 11.04 2.08 -16.03
C SER A 358 10.78 3.41 -15.31
N GLY A 359 11.86 4.05 -14.86
CA GLY A 359 11.80 5.33 -14.16
C GLY A 359 13.17 5.73 -13.64
N LEU A 360 13.23 6.77 -12.82
CA LEU A 360 14.43 7.21 -12.14
C LEU A 360 14.27 7.10 -10.63
N LEU A 361 15.27 6.54 -9.96
CA LEU A 361 15.36 6.50 -8.51
C LEU A 361 16.32 7.61 -8.05
N ALA A 362 15.83 8.45 -7.14
CA ALA A 362 16.61 9.49 -6.48
C ALA A 362 17.19 8.94 -5.16
N GLU A 363 18.26 9.54 -4.69
CA GLU A 363 18.81 9.26 -3.36
C GLU A 363 17.74 9.46 -2.28
N PRO A 364 17.67 8.57 -1.28
CA PRO A 364 16.64 8.63 -0.25
C PRO A 364 16.51 10.01 0.39
N PHE A 365 15.35 10.62 0.21
CA PHE A 365 14.93 11.92 0.76
C PHE A 365 15.72 13.13 0.29
N SER A 366 16.62 12.97 -0.68
CA SER A 366 17.37 14.07 -1.28
C SER A 366 16.49 14.87 -2.25
N VAL A 367 16.18 16.10 -1.86
CA VAL A 367 15.46 17.07 -2.70
C VAL A 367 16.23 17.39 -3.98
N ASP A 368 17.56 17.48 -3.89
CA ASP A 368 18.43 17.79 -5.04
C ASP A 368 18.43 16.64 -6.06
N SER A 369 18.57 15.41 -5.60
CA SER A 369 18.51 14.23 -6.46
C SER A 369 17.13 14.07 -7.11
N LEU A 370 16.05 14.35 -6.36
CA LEU A 370 14.68 14.32 -6.91
C LEU A 370 14.49 15.40 -7.97
N ALA A 371 14.95 16.64 -7.73
CA ALA A 371 14.88 17.74 -8.67
C ALA A 371 15.69 17.47 -9.96
N LEU A 372 16.87 16.86 -9.82
CA LEU A 372 17.70 16.45 -10.97
C LEU A 372 16.96 15.43 -11.83
N ASN A 373 16.35 14.41 -11.23
CA ASN A 373 15.60 13.40 -11.94
C ASN A 373 14.37 13.99 -12.65
N ILE A 374 13.64 14.90 -12.01
CA ILE A 374 12.52 15.62 -12.65
C ILE A 374 13.03 16.41 -13.86
N SER A 375 14.09 17.19 -13.71
CA SER A 375 14.68 17.96 -14.81
C SER A 375 15.15 17.05 -15.96
N SER A 376 15.73 15.91 -15.65
CA SER A 376 16.16 14.93 -16.65
C SER A 376 14.99 14.40 -17.46
N PHE A 377 13.86 14.06 -16.83
CA PHE A 377 12.66 13.61 -17.54
C PHE A 377 12.03 14.73 -18.41
N MET A 378 12.05 15.96 -17.93
CA MET A 378 11.54 17.10 -18.69
C MET A 378 12.36 17.34 -19.97
N ASN A 379 13.65 17.08 -19.94
CA ASN A 379 14.55 17.25 -21.09
C ASN A 379 14.51 16.07 -22.08
N MET A 380 13.89 14.94 -21.72
CA MET A 380 13.69 13.79 -22.63
C MET A 380 12.63 14.12 -23.68
N THR A 381 12.80 13.58 -24.86
CA THR A 381 11.75 13.56 -25.90
C THR A 381 10.58 12.66 -25.44
N GLU A 382 9.40 12.89 -25.99
CA GLU A 382 8.23 12.03 -25.73
C GLU A 382 8.52 10.55 -26.05
N LYS A 383 9.28 10.29 -27.13
CA LYS A 383 9.69 8.95 -27.52
C LYS A 383 10.58 8.26 -26.47
N GLU A 384 11.53 8.99 -25.89
CA GLU A 384 12.38 8.44 -24.82
C GLU A 384 11.55 8.13 -23.58
N ARG A 385 10.67 9.04 -23.15
CA ARG A 385 9.76 8.79 -22.00
C ARG A 385 8.84 7.60 -22.27
N TYR A 386 8.37 7.44 -23.52
CA TYR A 386 7.52 6.31 -23.89
C TYR A 386 8.22 4.96 -23.73
N VAL A 387 9.51 4.86 -24.08
CA VAL A 387 10.31 3.63 -23.86
C VAL A 387 10.39 3.26 -22.37
N TYR A 388 10.56 4.24 -21.49
CA TYR A 388 10.48 3.99 -20.04
C TYR A 388 9.11 3.43 -19.62
N GLY A 389 8.04 3.97 -20.19
CA GLY A 389 6.68 3.52 -19.94
C GLY A 389 6.43 2.09 -20.41
N GLU A 390 6.89 1.73 -21.63
CA GLU A 390 6.78 0.36 -22.16
C GLU A 390 7.51 -0.64 -21.28
N ASN A 391 8.75 -0.36 -20.96
CA ASN A 391 9.54 -1.20 -20.05
C ASN A 391 8.88 -1.36 -18.68
N GLY A 392 8.28 -0.28 -18.16
CA GLY A 392 7.56 -0.29 -16.89
C GLY A 392 6.33 -1.19 -16.93
N ARG A 393 5.54 -1.11 -17.99
CA ARG A 393 4.39 -2.01 -18.20
C ARG A 393 4.81 -3.47 -18.27
N ASP A 394 5.85 -3.78 -19.04
CA ASP A 394 6.35 -5.14 -19.18
C ASP A 394 6.79 -5.71 -17.82
N ASP A 395 7.49 -4.91 -17.02
CA ASP A 395 7.91 -5.30 -15.68
C ASP A 395 6.69 -5.53 -14.76
N VAL A 396 5.65 -4.68 -14.81
CA VAL A 396 4.44 -4.85 -14.00
C VAL A 396 3.65 -6.10 -14.41
N VAL A 397 3.43 -6.31 -15.72
CA VAL A 397 2.71 -7.50 -16.22
C VAL A 397 3.41 -8.77 -15.77
N ARG A 398 4.74 -8.82 -15.91
CA ARG A 398 5.57 -9.97 -15.59
C ARG A 398 5.64 -10.27 -14.09
N LYS A 399 5.64 -9.23 -13.22
CA LYS A 399 5.85 -9.39 -11.77
C LYS A 399 4.55 -9.36 -10.97
N PHE A 400 3.56 -8.57 -11.40
CA PHE A 400 2.38 -8.19 -10.60
C PHE A 400 1.06 -8.42 -11.32
N GLY A 401 1.09 -8.96 -12.55
CA GLY A 401 -0.09 -9.31 -13.32
C GLY A 401 -0.89 -10.47 -12.72
N GLU A 402 -2.13 -10.63 -13.16
CA GLU A 402 -3.08 -11.60 -12.62
C GLU A 402 -2.53 -13.03 -12.61
N THR A 403 -1.98 -13.48 -13.72
CA THR A 403 -1.50 -14.86 -13.88
C THR A 403 -0.43 -15.18 -12.83
N VAL A 404 0.58 -14.32 -12.70
CA VAL A 404 1.71 -14.54 -11.79
C VAL A 404 1.27 -14.50 -10.33
N VAL A 405 0.51 -13.48 -9.94
CA VAL A 405 0.12 -13.32 -8.53
C VAL A 405 -0.90 -14.38 -8.13
N SER A 406 -1.82 -14.77 -9.02
CA SER A 406 -2.79 -15.84 -8.73
C SER A 406 -2.10 -17.19 -8.55
N GLU A 407 -1.10 -17.51 -9.37
CA GLU A 407 -0.32 -18.75 -9.24
C GLU A 407 0.39 -18.82 -7.88
N ILE A 408 1.10 -17.76 -7.48
CA ILE A 408 1.75 -17.67 -6.17
C ILE A 408 0.71 -17.81 -5.05
N TYR A 409 -0.42 -17.09 -5.16
CA TYR A 409 -1.45 -17.08 -4.13
C TYR A 409 -2.10 -18.47 -3.94
N PHE A 410 -2.40 -19.16 -5.03
CA PHE A 410 -3.03 -20.47 -4.94
C PHE A 410 -2.07 -21.56 -4.48
N LYS A 411 -0.79 -21.51 -4.85
CA LYS A 411 0.25 -22.37 -4.28
C LYS A 411 0.35 -22.18 -2.76
N LEU A 412 0.31 -20.95 -2.26
CA LEU A 412 0.31 -20.68 -0.82
C LEU A 412 -0.95 -21.20 -0.12
N ILE A 413 -2.13 -21.07 -0.74
CA ILE A 413 -3.38 -21.63 -0.20
C ILE A 413 -3.29 -23.17 -0.13
N ASP A 414 -2.80 -23.83 -1.17
CA ASP A 414 -2.68 -25.28 -1.20
C ASP A 414 -1.58 -25.76 -0.23
N TYR A 415 -0.46 -25.05 -0.11
CA TYR A 415 0.60 -25.31 0.88
C TYR A 415 0.07 -25.26 2.33
N VAL A 416 -0.60 -24.17 2.73
CA VAL A 416 -1.20 -24.05 4.07
C VAL A 416 -2.21 -25.15 4.36
N ARG A 417 -2.79 -25.77 3.33
CA ARG A 417 -3.70 -26.90 3.45
C ARG A 417 -3.01 -28.25 3.65
N GLY A 418 -1.71 -28.34 3.41
CA GLY A 418 -0.97 -29.59 3.38
C GLY A 418 -1.36 -30.44 2.16
N VAL A 419 -1.70 -29.82 1.03
CA VAL A 419 -1.83 -30.48 -0.27
C VAL A 419 -0.44 -30.39 -0.90
N GLU A 420 0.24 -31.52 -1.00
CA GLU A 420 1.47 -31.62 -1.78
C GLU A 420 1.11 -31.40 -3.26
N ASP A 421 1.98 -30.73 -4.01
CA ASP A 421 1.85 -30.61 -5.46
C ASP A 421 1.88 -32.05 -6.03
N GLU A 422 0.74 -32.52 -6.54
CA GLU A 422 0.72 -33.68 -7.44
C GLU A 422 1.43 -33.21 -8.72
N GLU A 423 2.66 -33.70 -8.95
CA GLU A 423 3.46 -33.51 -10.16
C GLU A 423 2.74 -34.02 -11.42
#